data_582e252d8d9be48fa4f3e7a0ebf3a2e4
#
_entry.id   582e252d8d9be48fa4f3e7a0ebf3a2e4
#
_cell.length_a   1.000
_cell.length_b   1.000
_cell.length_c   1.000
_cell.angle_alpha   90.00
_cell.angle_beta   90.00
_cell.angle_gamma   90.00
#
_symmetry.space_group_name_H-M   'P 1'
#
loop_
_entity.id
_entity.type
_entity.pdbx_description
1 polymer ?
#
loop_
_entity_poly.entity_id
_entity_poly.type
_entity_poly.pdbx_seq_one_letter_code
_entity_poly.pdbx_strand_id
1 'polypeptide(L)'
;HAFCLEQREDLKWPASMYLEGSDQHRGWFHSSLLESSGTRGKAPYESVLTHGFVVDGRGRKMSKSLGNVISPDDILKKYGVDILRLWVVASDYYDDLKLDNAILQSQAESYRRIRNTFRFLIGNLNDFTKEEAIDESEFPELEKYLLHRLWEVDQVVQKCVSTFNFHLMFTTLLNFCSSDLSAFYFDIRKDTIYCDSKESVQRRSTRTLLNIIFNHLVRWF
;
A
#
# COMPACT_ATOMS: atom_id res chain seq x y z
N HIS A 1 23.32 -15.82 -16.70
CA HIS A 1 24.04 -16.15 -15.45
C HIS A 1 25.32 -15.31 -15.36
N ALA A 2 26.32 -15.56 -16.19
CA ALA A 2 27.60 -14.83 -16.16
C ALA A 2 27.42 -13.30 -16.34
N PHE A 3 26.59 -12.88 -17.30
CA PHE A 3 26.33 -11.46 -17.52
C PHE A 3 25.74 -10.77 -16.28
N CYS A 4 24.66 -11.32 -15.71
CA CYS A 4 23.95 -10.67 -14.59
C CYS A 4 24.72 -10.80 -13.25
N LEU A 5 25.45 -11.89 -13.02
CA LEU A 5 26.01 -12.21 -11.71
C LEU A 5 27.52 -11.99 -11.61
N GLU A 6 28.21 -11.89 -12.75
CA GLU A 6 29.67 -11.79 -12.79
C GLU A 6 30.19 -10.51 -13.47
N GLN A 7 29.42 -9.94 -14.40
CA GLN A 7 29.82 -8.75 -15.15
C GLN A 7 29.17 -7.47 -14.65
N ARG A 8 28.08 -7.55 -13.91
CA ARG A 8 27.35 -6.38 -13.41
C ARG A 8 27.65 -6.15 -11.94
N GLU A 9 28.33 -5.07 -11.63
CA GLU A 9 28.67 -4.65 -10.27
C GLU A 9 27.44 -4.09 -9.49
N ASP A 10 26.43 -3.63 -10.22
CA ASP A 10 25.17 -3.09 -9.64
C ASP A 10 24.17 -4.18 -9.22
N LEU A 11 24.47 -5.46 -9.51
CA LEU A 11 23.62 -6.59 -9.13
C LEU A 11 24.24 -7.42 -8.02
N LYS A 12 23.37 -7.87 -7.11
CA LYS A 12 23.73 -8.71 -5.96
C LYS A 12 23.48 -10.18 -6.27
N TRP A 13 24.40 -11.05 -5.81
CA TRP A 13 24.18 -12.49 -5.75
C TRP A 13 24.47 -13.00 -4.33
N PRO A 14 23.59 -13.86 -3.72
CA PRO A 14 22.29 -14.29 -4.22
C PRO A 14 21.30 -13.11 -4.41
N ALA A 15 20.29 -13.30 -5.25
CA ALA A 15 19.19 -12.33 -5.38
C ALA A 15 18.45 -12.19 -4.05
N SER A 16 18.03 -10.96 -3.71
CA SER A 16 17.29 -10.74 -2.46
C SER A 16 15.98 -11.52 -2.42
N MET A 17 15.30 -11.63 -3.57
CA MET A 17 14.02 -12.34 -3.67
C MET A 17 13.80 -12.91 -5.08
N TYR A 18 13.25 -14.12 -5.15
CA TYR A 18 12.58 -14.66 -6.33
C TYR A 18 11.07 -14.51 -6.15
N LEU A 19 10.40 -13.90 -7.13
CA LEU A 19 8.97 -13.61 -7.10
C LEU A 19 8.30 -14.11 -8.37
N GLU A 20 7.49 -15.15 -8.26
CA GLU A 20 6.74 -15.76 -9.36
C GLU A 20 5.53 -16.56 -8.83
N GLY A 21 4.73 -17.12 -9.75
CA GLY A 21 3.66 -18.04 -9.42
C GLY A 21 4.16 -19.33 -8.77
N SER A 22 3.29 -19.99 -8.04
CA SER A 22 3.60 -21.25 -7.32
C SER A 22 3.99 -22.43 -8.24
N ASP A 23 3.64 -22.38 -9.54
CA ASP A 23 4.07 -23.35 -10.53
C ASP A 23 5.59 -23.38 -10.74
N GLN A 24 6.28 -22.29 -10.45
CA GLN A 24 7.75 -22.17 -10.62
C GLN A 24 8.56 -23.00 -9.63
N HIS A 25 7.94 -23.60 -8.60
CA HIS A 25 8.56 -24.64 -7.79
C HIS A 25 8.98 -25.87 -8.62
N ARG A 26 8.31 -26.12 -9.74
CA ARG A 26 8.67 -27.17 -10.71
C ARG A 26 9.25 -26.62 -12.02
N GLY A 27 9.63 -25.35 -12.05
CA GLY A 27 10.16 -24.64 -13.20
C GLY A 27 11.43 -23.89 -12.87
N TRP A 28 11.41 -22.59 -13.00
CA TRP A 28 12.58 -21.72 -12.85
C TRP A 28 13.23 -21.81 -11.47
N PHE A 29 12.46 -21.84 -10.39
CA PHE A 29 13.04 -21.95 -9.04
C PHE A 29 13.84 -23.23 -8.89
N HIS A 30 13.32 -24.35 -9.37
CA HIS A 30 13.95 -25.65 -9.29
C HIS A 30 15.24 -25.70 -10.13
N SER A 31 15.17 -25.33 -11.42
CA SER A 31 16.35 -25.38 -12.30
C SER A 31 17.45 -24.44 -11.84
N SER A 32 17.13 -23.19 -11.47
CA SER A 32 18.12 -22.24 -10.98
C SER A 32 18.74 -22.66 -9.62
N LEU A 33 17.96 -23.32 -8.75
CA LEU A 33 18.47 -23.88 -7.50
C LEU A 33 19.49 -24.98 -7.75
N LEU A 34 19.18 -25.92 -8.63
CA LEU A 34 20.09 -27.03 -8.97
C LEU A 34 21.38 -26.52 -9.60
N GLU A 35 21.28 -25.60 -10.57
CA GLU A 35 22.46 -25.00 -11.22
C GLU A 35 23.33 -24.22 -10.23
N SER A 36 22.73 -23.40 -9.38
CA SER A 36 23.47 -22.61 -8.39
C SER A 36 24.10 -23.48 -7.31
N SER A 37 23.38 -24.49 -6.83
CA SER A 37 23.91 -25.42 -5.84
C SER A 37 25.07 -26.23 -6.39
N GLY A 38 24.98 -26.68 -7.66
CA GLY A 38 26.05 -27.43 -8.33
C GLY A 38 27.29 -26.59 -8.68
N THR A 39 27.12 -25.32 -9.03
CA THR A 39 28.22 -24.46 -9.50
C THR A 39 28.78 -23.54 -8.42
N ARG A 40 27.98 -23.16 -7.41
CA ARG A 40 28.32 -22.16 -6.38
C ARG A 40 28.10 -22.62 -4.95
N GLY A 41 27.60 -23.82 -4.74
CA GLY A 41 27.43 -24.44 -3.42
C GLY A 41 26.29 -23.87 -2.56
N LYS A 42 25.45 -22.98 -3.10
CA LYS A 42 24.28 -22.42 -2.37
C LYS A 42 23.18 -21.96 -3.29
N ALA A 43 22.00 -21.66 -2.70
CA ALA A 43 20.84 -21.16 -3.41
C ALA A 43 21.12 -19.80 -4.09
N PRO A 44 20.49 -19.52 -5.26
CA PRO A 44 20.67 -18.26 -5.99
C PRO A 44 19.84 -17.10 -5.44
N TYR A 45 19.08 -17.32 -4.37
CA TYR A 45 18.17 -16.36 -3.73
C TYR A 45 18.27 -16.45 -2.20
N GLU A 46 17.94 -15.34 -1.54
CA GLU A 46 17.82 -15.27 -0.08
C GLU A 46 16.39 -15.61 0.38
N SER A 47 15.39 -15.24 -0.43
CA SER A 47 13.98 -15.52 -0.15
C SER A 47 13.21 -15.85 -1.43
N VAL A 48 12.06 -16.49 -1.26
CA VAL A 48 11.11 -16.79 -2.33
C VAL A 48 9.74 -16.32 -1.90
N LEU A 49 9.08 -15.54 -2.75
CA LEU A 49 7.68 -15.15 -2.59
C LEU A 49 6.89 -15.71 -3.76
N THR A 50 5.85 -16.49 -3.48
CA THR A 50 4.98 -17.05 -4.50
C THR A 50 3.58 -16.48 -4.42
N HIS A 51 2.91 -16.35 -5.57
CA HIS A 51 1.56 -15.89 -5.68
C HIS A 51 0.69 -16.91 -6.44
N GLY A 52 -0.63 -16.83 -6.26
CA GLY A 52 -1.62 -17.59 -7.02
C GLY A 52 -1.80 -17.06 -8.45
N PHE A 53 -2.72 -17.66 -9.19
CA PHE A 53 -3.03 -17.27 -10.56
C PHE A 53 -4.15 -16.24 -10.61
N VAL A 54 -4.15 -15.43 -11.67
CA VAL A 54 -5.27 -14.55 -11.96
C VAL A 54 -6.39 -15.34 -12.62
N VAL A 55 -7.57 -15.34 -11.98
CA VAL A 55 -8.77 -16.04 -12.43
C VAL A 55 -9.92 -15.05 -12.65
N ASP A 56 -10.94 -15.45 -13.41
CA ASP A 56 -12.14 -14.61 -13.58
C ASP A 56 -12.96 -14.50 -12.27
N GLY A 57 -13.97 -13.63 -12.22
CA GLY A 57 -14.80 -13.44 -11.04
C GLY A 57 -15.50 -14.71 -10.52
N ARG A 58 -15.58 -15.77 -11.35
CA ARG A 58 -16.12 -17.10 -11.00
C ARG A 58 -15.04 -18.09 -10.57
N GLY A 59 -13.78 -17.67 -10.51
CA GLY A 59 -12.66 -18.54 -10.14
C GLY A 59 -12.16 -19.45 -11.27
N ARG A 60 -12.50 -19.17 -12.53
CA ARG A 60 -12.06 -19.97 -13.68
C ARG A 60 -10.79 -19.35 -14.28
N LYS A 61 -9.87 -20.22 -14.71
CA LYS A 61 -8.66 -19.78 -15.42
C LYS A 61 -9.03 -18.93 -16.64
N MET A 62 -8.37 -17.80 -16.79
CA MET A 62 -8.53 -16.94 -17.94
C MET A 62 -7.94 -17.59 -19.20
N SER A 63 -8.71 -17.63 -20.28
CA SER A 63 -8.23 -18.12 -21.57
C SER A 63 -8.92 -17.42 -22.74
N LYS A 64 -8.21 -17.27 -23.85
CA LYS A 64 -8.77 -16.69 -25.08
C LYS A 64 -9.97 -17.49 -25.61
N SER A 65 -9.93 -18.80 -25.45
CA SER A 65 -11.02 -19.70 -25.92
C SER A 65 -12.32 -19.54 -25.12
N LEU A 66 -12.22 -19.13 -23.83
CA LEU A 66 -13.38 -18.86 -22.98
C LEU A 66 -13.86 -17.41 -23.10
N GLY A 67 -13.09 -16.52 -23.75
CA GLY A 67 -13.42 -15.12 -23.90
C GLY A 67 -13.47 -14.34 -22.58
N ASN A 68 -12.84 -14.85 -21.51
CA ASN A 68 -12.86 -14.27 -20.17
C ASN A 68 -11.55 -13.58 -19.79
N VAL A 69 -10.68 -13.34 -20.76
CA VAL A 69 -9.40 -12.62 -20.54
C VAL A 69 -9.67 -11.13 -20.38
N ILE A 70 -9.19 -10.56 -19.30
CA ILE A 70 -9.12 -9.11 -19.11
C ILE A 70 -7.68 -8.68 -19.33
N SER A 71 -7.46 -7.85 -20.36
CA SER A 71 -6.13 -7.33 -20.66
C SER A 71 -5.74 -6.21 -19.68
N PRO A 72 -4.50 -6.15 -19.19
CA PRO A 72 -4.00 -4.98 -18.46
C PRO A 72 -4.22 -3.68 -19.23
N ASP A 73 -4.04 -3.65 -20.54
CA ASP A 73 -4.25 -2.46 -21.36
C ASP A 73 -5.69 -1.93 -21.31
N ASP A 74 -6.67 -2.81 -21.21
CA ASP A 74 -8.09 -2.42 -21.08
C ASP A 74 -8.37 -1.80 -19.71
N ILE A 75 -7.73 -2.34 -18.67
CA ILE A 75 -7.79 -1.78 -17.31
C ILE A 75 -7.13 -0.40 -17.28
N LEU A 76 -5.94 -0.27 -17.87
CA LEU A 76 -5.20 0.99 -17.91
C LEU A 76 -5.99 2.09 -18.62
N LYS A 77 -6.62 1.78 -19.74
CA LYS A 77 -7.45 2.74 -20.50
C LYS A 77 -8.68 3.19 -19.72
N LYS A 78 -9.31 2.28 -18.95
CA LYS A 78 -10.57 2.55 -18.27
C LYS A 78 -10.39 3.13 -16.87
N TYR A 79 -9.43 2.65 -16.11
CA TYR A 79 -9.26 2.95 -14.69
C TYR A 79 -7.93 3.64 -14.36
N GLY A 80 -6.93 3.50 -15.21
CA GLY A 80 -5.56 3.95 -14.93
C GLY A 80 -4.72 2.91 -14.19
N VAL A 81 -3.41 3.16 -14.13
CA VAL A 81 -2.44 2.23 -13.55
C VAL A 81 -2.60 2.08 -12.03
N ASP A 82 -2.99 3.14 -11.34
CA ASP A 82 -3.09 3.14 -9.87
C ASP A 82 -4.15 2.15 -9.38
N ILE A 83 -5.28 2.03 -10.09
CA ILE A 83 -6.34 1.09 -9.74
C ILE A 83 -5.88 -0.35 -9.93
N LEU A 84 -5.12 -0.64 -10.99
CA LEU A 84 -4.55 -1.97 -11.22
C LEU A 84 -3.55 -2.35 -10.12
N ARG A 85 -2.64 -1.44 -9.78
CA ARG A 85 -1.67 -1.64 -8.69
C ARG A 85 -2.36 -1.80 -7.35
N LEU A 86 -3.36 -0.98 -7.08
CA LEU A 86 -4.14 -1.04 -5.85
C LEU A 86 -4.89 -2.37 -5.70
N TRP A 87 -5.46 -2.89 -6.81
CA TRP A 87 -6.09 -4.21 -6.81
C TRP A 87 -5.10 -5.31 -6.44
N VAL A 88 -3.88 -5.29 -6.96
CA VAL A 88 -2.83 -6.28 -6.61
C VAL A 88 -2.52 -6.22 -5.11
N VAL A 89 -2.27 -5.03 -4.57
CA VAL A 89 -1.92 -4.83 -3.15
C VAL A 89 -3.09 -5.16 -2.22
N ALA A 90 -4.33 -4.86 -2.65
CA ALA A 90 -5.54 -5.11 -1.89
C ALA A 90 -5.99 -6.58 -1.93
N SER A 91 -5.43 -7.41 -2.81
CA SER A 91 -5.77 -8.81 -2.92
C SER A 91 -4.89 -9.67 -2.01
N ASP A 92 -5.45 -10.75 -1.48
CA ASP A 92 -4.64 -11.81 -0.86
C ASP A 92 -4.01 -12.65 -1.97
N TYR A 93 -2.81 -12.30 -2.35
CA TYR A 93 -2.10 -12.89 -3.49
C TYR A 93 -1.48 -14.26 -3.20
N TYR A 94 -1.54 -14.75 -1.98
CA TYR A 94 -1.13 -16.14 -1.67
C TYR A 94 -2.08 -17.16 -2.30
N ASP A 95 -3.35 -16.77 -2.49
CA ASP A 95 -4.36 -17.55 -3.19
C ASP A 95 -4.59 -17.02 -4.62
N ASP A 96 -5.47 -17.68 -5.38
CA ASP A 96 -5.85 -17.23 -6.72
C ASP A 96 -6.58 -15.89 -6.70
N LEU A 97 -6.10 -14.94 -7.50
CA LEU A 97 -6.61 -13.59 -7.56
C LEU A 97 -7.78 -13.46 -8.51
N LYS A 98 -8.96 -13.20 -7.99
CA LYS A 98 -10.14 -12.93 -8.80
C LYS A 98 -10.07 -11.54 -9.42
N LEU A 99 -10.38 -11.46 -10.70
CA LEU A 99 -10.42 -10.22 -11.46
C LEU A 99 -11.67 -10.15 -12.31
N ASP A 100 -12.49 -9.12 -12.07
CA ASP A 100 -13.62 -8.72 -12.91
C ASP A 100 -13.90 -7.23 -12.81
N ASN A 101 -14.85 -6.74 -13.59
CA ASN A 101 -15.21 -5.32 -13.58
C ASN A 101 -15.79 -4.84 -12.23
N ALA A 102 -16.51 -5.68 -11.49
CA ALA A 102 -17.09 -5.30 -10.21
C ALA A 102 -15.99 -5.12 -9.15
N ILE A 103 -15.01 -6.01 -9.15
CA ILE A 103 -13.83 -5.92 -8.27
C ILE A 103 -13.04 -4.64 -8.57
N LEU A 104 -12.76 -4.36 -9.85
CA LEU A 104 -12.06 -3.12 -10.24
C LEU A 104 -12.85 -1.86 -9.88
N GLN A 105 -14.17 -1.89 -10.02
CA GLN A 105 -15.03 -0.78 -9.60
C GLN A 105 -14.94 -0.55 -8.09
N SER A 106 -14.95 -1.60 -7.28
CA SER A 106 -14.77 -1.52 -5.83
C SER A 106 -13.41 -0.93 -5.45
N GLN A 107 -12.34 -1.29 -6.18
CA GLN A 107 -11.02 -0.69 -5.96
C GLN A 107 -10.99 0.79 -6.35
N ALA A 108 -11.68 1.19 -7.41
CA ALA A 108 -11.82 2.59 -7.78
C ALA A 108 -12.56 3.42 -6.70
N GLU A 109 -13.56 2.83 -6.03
CA GLU A 109 -14.22 3.47 -4.88
C GLU A 109 -13.26 3.61 -3.68
N SER A 110 -12.49 2.58 -3.37
CA SER A 110 -11.47 2.63 -2.31
C SER A 110 -10.42 3.70 -2.59
N TYR A 111 -9.95 3.79 -3.84
CA TYR A 111 -9.05 4.85 -4.28
C TYR A 111 -9.64 6.25 -4.09
N ARG A 112 -10.93 6.45 -4.44
CA ARG A 112 -11.60 7.74 -4.21
C ARG A 112 -11.65 8.14 -2.75
N ARG A 113 -11.90 7.19 -1.82
CA ARG A 113 -11.90 7.46 -0.38
C ARG A 113 -10.52 7.93 0.08
N ILE A 114 -9.46 7.21 -0.28
CA ILE A 114 -8.08 7.59 0.01
C ILE A 114 -7.76 8.98 -0.57
N ARG A 115 -8.08 9.21 -1.84
CA ARG A 115 -7.87 10.50 -2.50
C ARG A 115 -8.62 11.64 -1.81
N ASN A 116 -9.83 11.42 -1.33
CA ASN A 116 -10.61 12.43 -0.60
C ASN A 116 -9.95 12.78 0.74
N THR A 117 -9.39 11.79 1.46
CA THR A 117 -8.59 12.02 2.67
C THR A 117 -7.39 12.94 2.36
N PHE A 118 -6.61 12.60 1.33
CA PHE A 118 -5.48 13.45 0.91
C PHE A 118 -5.92 14.85 0.46
N ARG A 119 -7.04 14.95 -0.25
CA ARG A 119 -7.58 16.25 -0.66
C ARG A 119 -7.95 17.14 0.53
N PHE A 120 -8.54 16.56 1.58
CA PHE A 120 -8.82 17.28 2.82
C PHE A 120 -7.53 17.74 3.50
N LEU A 121 -6.55 16.85 3.65
CA LEU A 121 -5.25 17.16 4.27
C LEU A 121 -4.53 18.28 3.52
N ILE A 122 -4.36 18.16 2.21
CA ILE A 122 -3.69 19.17 1.37
C ILE A 122 -4.40 20.52 1.46
N GLY A 123 -5.73 20.52 1.37
CA GLY A 123 -6.50 21.77 1.45
C GLY A 123 -6.35 22.49 2.79
N ASN A 124 -6.26 21.75 3.89
CA ASN A 124 -6.13 22.31 5.22
C ASN A 124 -4.67 22.55 5.68
N LEU A 125 -3.69 22.12 4.90
CA LEU A 125 -2.26 22.34 5.16
C LEU A 125 -1.62 23.36 4.20
N ASN A 126 -2.40 23.97 3.29
CA ASN A 126 -1.89 24.80 2.21
C ASN A 126 -0.94 25.94 2.65
N ASP A 127 -1.19 26.54 3.82
CA ASP A 127 -0.39 27.62 4.41
C ASP A 127 0.27 27.23 5.74
N PHE A 128 0.37 25.95 6.04
CA PHE A 128 1.00 25.46 7.28
C PHE A 128 2.49 25.69 7.28
N THR A 129 3.00 26.29 8.35
CA THR A 129 4.43 26.54 8.53
C THR A 129 4.96 25.86 9.79
N LYS A 130 6.29 25.74 9.90
CA LYS A 130 6.93 25.15 11.08
C LYS A 130 6.71 25.97 12.35
N GLU A 131 6.55 27.29 12.22
CA GLU A 131 6.31 28.22 13.33
C GLU A 131 4.90 28.05 13.90
N GLU A 132 3.96 27.57 13.08
CA GLU A 132 2.61 27.22 13.54
C GLU A 132 2.57 25.91 14.34
N ALA A 133 3.53 25.03 14.10
CA ALA A 133 3.58 23.74 14.79
C ALA A 133 3.76 23.94 16.30
N ILE A 134 3.11 23.06 17.08
CA ILE A 134 3.28 23.01 18.54
C ILE A 134 3.82 21.64 18.95
N ASP A 135 4.38 21.57 20.15
CA ASP A 135 4.90 20.34 20.71
C ASP A 135 3.77 19.34 21.00
N GLU A 136 4.02 18.06 20.75
CA GLU A 136 3.02 16.98 20.95
C GLU A 136 2.59 16.85 22.42
N SER A 137 3.43 17.27 23.38
CA SER A 137 3.08 17.30 24.80
C SER A 137 1.93 18.26 25.12
N GLU A 138 1.78 19.32 24.31
CA GLU A 138 0.71 20.33 24.43
C GLU A 138 -0.59 19.93 23.73
N PHE A 139 -0.62 18.79 23.03
CA PHE A 139 -1.81 18.33 22.33
C PHE A 139 -2.99 18.10 23.29
N PRO A 140 -4.20 18.54 22.93
CA PRO A 140 -5.42 18.11 23.60
C PRO A 140 -5.62 16.60 23.52
N GLU A 141 -6.50 16.04 24.35
CA GLU A 141 -6.70 14.59 24.44
C GLU A 141 -7.09 13.92 23.12
N LEU A 142 -7.90 14.57 22.30
CA LEU A 142 -8.31 14.01 21.02
C LEU A 142 -7.13 13.88 20.05
N GLU A 143 -6.25 14.86 20.01
CA GLU A 143 -5.03 14.84 19.20
C GLU A 143 -4.05 13.76 19.69
N LYS A 144 -3.90 13.63 21.02
CA LYS A 144 -3.09 12.55 21.64
C LYS A 144 -3.65 11.16 21.30
N TYR A 145 -4.98 11.01 21.39
CA TYR A 145 -5.64 9.77 21.01
C TYR A 145 -5.36 9.40 19.53
N LEU A 146 -5.52 10.36 18.62
CA LEU A 146 -5.32 10.09 17.21
C LEU A 146 -3.84 9.89 16.85
N LEU A 147 -2.91 10.54 17.56
CA LEU A 147 -1.48 10.27 17.44
C LEU A 147 -1.15 8.84 17.87
N HIS A 148 -1.77 8.36 18.94
CA HIS A 148 -1.64 6.96 19.36
C HIS A 148 -2.23 6.00 18.32
N ARG A 149 -3.40 6.30 17.74
CA ARG A 149 -3.97 5.52 16.65
C ARG A 149 -3.03 5.45 15.43
N LEU A 150 -2.39 6.57 15.09
CA LEU A 150 -1.40 6.62 14.01
C LEU A 150 -0.21 5.69 14.31
N TRP A 151 0.28 5.69 15.55
CA TRP A 151 1.34 4.78 15.99
C TRP A 151 0.91 3.31 15.88
N GLU A 152 -0.30 2.95 16.28
CA GLU A 152 -0.80 1.58 16.12
C GLU A 152 -0.86 1.15 14.64
N VAL A 153 -1.31 2.04 13.76
CA VAL A 153 -1.32 1.80 12.31
C VAL A 153 0.11 1.61 11.79
N ASP A 154 1.07 2.44 12.23
CA ASP A 154 2.48 2.30 11.85
C ASP A 154 3.05 0.93 12.25
N GLN A 155 2.76 0.44 13.44
CA GLN A 155 3.19 -0.90 13.88
C GLN A 155 2.65 -2.01 12.97
N VAL A 156 1.38 -1.89 12.55
CA VAL A 156 0.79 -2.84 11.59
C VAL A 156 1.45 -2.73 10.22
N VAL A 157 1.67 -1.51 9.72
CA VAL A 157 2.34 -1.28 8.42
C VAL A 157 3.74 -1.88 8.42
N GLN A 158 4.56 -1.60 9.43
CA GLN A 158 5.93 -2.15 9.52
C GLN A 158 5.93 -3.68 9.55
N LYS A 159 5.03 -4.29 10.32
CA LYS A 159 4.86 -5.74 10.35
C LYS A 159 4.44 -6.28 8.98
N CYS A 160 3.48 -5.65 8.33
CA CYS A 160 2.99 -6.08 7.02
C CYS A 160 4.07 -6.00 5.94
N VAL A 161 4.88 -4.94 5.94
CA VAL A 161 6.02 -4.80 5.02
C VAL A 161 7.05 -5.91 5.25
N SER A 162 7.40 -6.20 6.51
CA SER A 162 8.37 -7.25 6.83
C SER A 162 7.91 -8.67 6.49
N THR A 163 6.59 -8.89 6.47
CA THR A 163 5.97 -10.19 6.17
C THR A 163 5.33 -10.26 4.79
N PHE A 164 5.43 -9.20 3.99
CA PHE A 164 4.78 -9.06 2.68
C PHE A 164 3.24 -9.20 2.71
N ASN A 165 2.59 -8.94 3.84
CA ASN A 165 1.13 -9.01 3.98
C ASN A 165 0.47 -7.68 3.56
N PHE A 166 0.53 -7.36 2.27
CA PHE A 166 0.05 -6.09 1.75
C PHE A 166 -1.47 -5.96 1.78
N HIS A 167 -2.22 -7.06 1.71
CA HIS A 167 -3.67 -7.04 1.87
C HIS A 167 -4.11 -6.48 3.24
N LEU A 168 -3.49 -6.95 4.32
CA LEU A 168 -3.77 -6.44 5.67
C LEU A 168 -3.34 -4.97 5.80
N MET A 169 -2.16 -4.61 5.25
CA MET A 169 -1.70 -3.23 5.22
C MET A 169 -2.73 -2.32 4.54
N PHE A 170 -3.16 -2.68 3.33
CA PHE A 170 -4.14 -1.89 2.58
C PHE A 170 -5.45 -1.73 3.33
N THR A 171 -5.99 -2.81 3.88
CA THR A 171 -7.26 -2.78 4.63
C THR A 171 -7.14 -1.89 5.87
N THR A 172 -6.02 -1.96 6.59
CA THR A 172 -5.74 -1.11 7.77
C THR A 172 -5.68 0.36 7.37
N LEU A 173 -4.95 0.70 6.32
CA LEU A 173 -4.82 2.07 5.83
C LEU A 173 -6.14 2.64 5.30
N LEU A 174 -6.91 1.84 4.58
CA LEU A 174 -8.24 2.25 4.08
C LEU A 174 -9.20 2.53 5.23
N ASN A 175 -9.21 1.68 6.28
CA ASN A 175 -10.03 1.87 7.47
C ASN A 175 -9.58 3.12 8.25
N PHE A 176 -8.29 3.33 8.43
CA PHE A 176 -7.77 4.54 9.07
C PHE A 176 -8.21 5.79 8.31
N CYS A 177 -8.05 5.85 6.98
CA CYS A 177 -8.49 6.97 6.16
C CYS A 177 -9.99 7.22 6.21
N SER A 178 -10.82 6.16 6.16
CA SER A 178 -12.27 6.29 6.05
C SER A 178 -12.96 6.47 7.40
N SER A 179 -12.57 5.73 8.42
CA SER A 179 -13.23 5.69 9.72
C SER A 179 -12.55 6.64 10.71
N ASP A 180 -11.27 6.43 11.01
CA ASP A 180 -10.59 7.23 12.02
C ASP A 180 -10.41 8.69 11.58
N LEU A 181 -10.05 8.92 10.33
CA LEU A 181 -9.83 10.27 9.81
C LEU A 181 -11.13 10.91 9.31
N SER A 182 -11.72 10.38 8.24
CA SER A 182 -12.80 11.08 7.53
C SER A 182 -14.11 11.11 8.31
N ALA A 183 -14.55 9.98 8.85
CA ALA A 183 -15.82 9.89 9.54
C ALA A 183 -15.77 10.37 11.00
N PHE A 184 -14.61 10.41 11.61
CA PHE A 184 -14.45 10.79 13.01
C PHE A 184 -13.68 12.09 13.17
N TYR A 185 -12.38 12.09 12.95
CA TYR A 185 -11.54 13.23 13.33
C TYR A 185 -11.80 14.50 12.50
N PHE A 186 -11.89 14.37 11.18
CA PHE A 186 -12.14 15.52 10.32
C PHE A 186 -13.51 16.13 10.57
N ASP A 187 -14.51 15.29 10.85
CA ASP A 187 -15.87 15.78 11.15
C ASP A 187 -15.91 16.55 12.47
N ILE A 188 -15.22 16.07 13.51
CA ILE A 188 -15.13 16.77 14.81
C ILE A 188 -14.33 18.07 14.69
N ARG A 189 -13.24 18.10 13.91
CA ARG A 189 -12.30 19.23 13.87
C ARG A 189 -12.55 20.23 12.73
N LYS A 190 -13.53 20.01 11.86
CA LYS A 190 -13.82 20.93 10.76
C LYS A 190 -14.09 22.37 11.25
N ASP A 191 -14.88 22.54 12.31
CA ASP A 191 -15.21 23.86 12.82
C ASP A 191 -13.98 24.54 13.46
N THR A 192 -13.18 23.81 14.21
CA THR A 192 -11.90 24.27 14.73
C THR A 192 -10.97 24.76 13.61
N ILE A 193 -10.86 24.03 12.53
CA ILE A 193 -9.97 24.39 11.40
C ILE A 193 -10.48 25.64 10.67
N TYR A 194 -11.80 25.76 10.48
CA TYR A 194 -12.36 26.85 9.66
C TYR A 194 -12.73 28.09 10.44
N CYS A 195 -13.11 27.97 11.71
CA CYS A 195 -13.70 29.07 12.48
C CYS A 195 -12.76 29.61 13.58
N ASP A 196 -11.87 28.79 14.15
CA ASP A 196 -11.01 29.23 15.24
C ASP A 196 -9.93 30.20 14.76
N SER A 197 -9.49 31.07 15.67
CA SER A 197 -8.33 31.95 15.47
C SER A 197 -7.08 31.13 15.08
N LYS A 198 -6.23 31.72 14.25
CA LYS A 198 -4.94 31.13 13.87
C LYS A 198 -4.03 30.87 15.07
N GLU A 199 -4.17 31.66 16.13
CA GLU A 199 -3.39 31.53 17.37
C GLU A 199 -4.00 30.53 18.36
N SER A 200 -5.18 29.99 18.08
CA SER A 200 -5.82 28.99 18.94
C SER A 200 -4.94 27.74 19.07
N VAL A 201 -4.64 27.35 20.30
CA VAL A 201 -3.87 26.10 20.59
C VAL A 201 -4.57 24.90 19.94
N GLN A 202 -5.90 24.84 20.01
CA GLN A 202 -6.68 23.74 19.43
C GLN A 202 -6.53 23.65 17.92
N ARG A 203 -6.59 24.79 17.20
CA ARG A 203 -6.40 24.82 15.75
C ARG A 203 -4.96 24.46 15.37
N ARG A 204 -3.98 25.03 16.06
CA ARG A 204 -2.56 24.73 15.82
C ARG A 204 -2.24 23.26 16.09
N SER A 205 -2.74 22.68 17.19
CA SER A 205 -2.62 21.24 17.49
C SER A 205 -3.20 20.39 16.38
N THR A 206 -4.42 20.72 15.95
CA THR A 206 -5.10 20.00 14.87
C THR A 206 -4.26 20.02 13.58
N ARG A 207 -3.79 21.21 13.15
CA ARG A 207 -3.02 21.32 11.91
C ARG A 207 -1.64 20.68 12.02
N THR A 208 -1.00 20.74 13.19
CA THR A 208 0.24 20.00 13.44
C THR A 208 0.04 18.50 13.29
N LEU A 209 -1.02 17.96 13.89
CA LEU A 209 -1.34 16.54 13.75
C LEU A 209 -1.71 16.15 12.31
N LEU A 210 -2.47 16.99 11.59
CA LEU A 210 -2.76 16.76 10.16
C LEU A 210 -1.47 16.68 9.34
N ASN A 211 -0.48 17.51 9.63
CA ASN A 211 0.81 17.47 8.95
C ASN A 211 1.59 16.18 9.27
N ILE A 212 1.57 15.72 10.53
CA ILE A 212 2.18 14.44 10.92
C ILE A 212 1.52 13.29 10.16
N ILE A 213 0.18 13.22 10.18
CA ILE A 213 -0.60 12.20 9.48
C ILE A 213 -0.32 12.22 7.96
N PHE A 214 -0.32 13.40 7.35
CA PHE A 214 -0.03 13.56 5.92
C PHE A 214 1.33 12.95 5.55
N ASN A 215 2.37 13.27 6.32
CA ASN A 215 3.72 12.75 6.06
C ASN A 215 3.82 11.22 6.22
N HIS A 216 3.05 10.62 7.13
CA HIS A 216 2.97 9.16 7.25
C HIS A 216 2.24 8.54 6.07
N LEU A 217 1.04 9.06 5.73
CA LEU A 217 0.24 8.54 4.63
C LEU A 217 0.97 8.61 3.27
N VAL A 218 1.70 9.70 3.00
CA VAL A 218 2.51 9.83 1.76
C VAL A 218 3.61 8.78 1.67
N ARG A 219 4.12 8.27 2.79
CA ARG A 219 5.14 7.21 2.80
C ARG A 219 4.54 5.81 2.67
N TRP A 220 3.30 5.64 3.09
CA TRP A 220 2.64 4.34 3.12
C TRP A 220 1.88 4.02 1.82
N PHE A 221 1.43 5.04 1.08
CA PHE A 221 0.78 4.91 -0.22
C PHE A 221 1.73 5.23 -1.39
#